data_fc6816c7570f42cbf4f735be371afaea
#
_entry.id   fc6816c7570f42cbf4f735be371afaea
#
_cell.length_a   1.000
_cell.length_b   1.000
_cell.length_c   1.000
_cell.angle_alpha   90.00
_cell.angle_beta   90.00
_cell.angle_gamma   90.00
#
_symmetry.space_group_name_H-M   'P 1'
#
loop_
_entity.id
_entity.type
_entity.pdbx_description
1 polymer ?
#
loop_
_entity_poly.entity_id
_entity_poly.type
_entity_poly.pdbx_seq_one_letter_code
_entity_poly.pdbx_strand_id
1 'polypeptide(L)'
;MYEVCKMCKKNKHRCEEEKQNIIKRLNVIEGQIRGIKQMVEDDRYCSDIIIQLSASMHSLKSLGNNMLKNHMKTCMVDNVKNDKLDIIDEVITLVEKINK
;
A
#
# COMPACT_ATOMS: atom_id res chain seq x y z
N MET A 1 -5.86 9.96 -3.57
CA MET A 1 -6.77 8.84 -3.61
C MET A 1 -7.81 8.97 -2.53
N TYR A 2 -9.01 9.32 -2.90
CA TYR A 2 -10.12 9.31 -2.00
C TYR A 2 -11.03 8.21 -2.36
N GLU A 3 -11.32 7.40 -1.43
CA GLU A 3 -12.14 6.24 -1.63
C GLU A 3 -13.09 6.10 -0.48
N VAL A 4 -14.21 5.51 -0.75
CA VAL A 4 -15.05 5.05 0.31
C VAL A 4 -14.27 3.98 1.04
N CYS A 5 -14.12 4.15 2.33
CA CYS A 5 -13.50 3.13 3.16
C CYS A 5 -14.47 1.97 3.26
N LYS A 6 -14.21 0.91 2.51
CA LYS A 6 -15.12 -0.24 2.47
C LYS A 6 -15.30 -0.90 3.82
N MET A 7 -14.28 -0.85 4.66
CA MET A 7 -14.33 -1.50 5.97
C MET A 7 -15.21 -0.74 6.94
N CYS A 8 -15.15 0.58 6.93
CA CYS A 8 -15.96 1.37 7.84
C CYS A 8 -17.13 2.07 7.15
N LYS A 9 -17.26 1.84 5.85
CA LYS A 9 -18.35 2.40 5.03
C LYS A 9 -18.44 3.91 5.11
N LYS A 10 -17.26 4.54 5.17
CA LYS A 10 -17.14 6.00 5.20
C LYS A 10 -16.17 6.43 4.12
N ASN A 11 -16.33 7.67 3.68
CA ASN A 11 -15.33 8.27 2.82
C ASN A 11 -14.06 8.48 3.63
N LYS A 12 -12.96 7.94 3.17
CA LYS A 12 -11.67 8.17 3.80
C LYS A 12 -11.12 9.49 3.28
N HIS A 13 -11.17 10.51 4.11
CA HIS A 13 -10.65 11.82 3.76
C HIS A 13 -9.25 11.96 4.33
N ARG A 14 -8.24 11.78 3.48
CA ARG A 14 -6.85 11.93 3.88
C ARG A 14 -6.48 13.39 3.88
N CYS A 15 -5.66 13.81 4.84
CA CYS A 15 -5.14 15.17 4.78
C CYS A 15 -4.21 15.29 3.57
N GLU A 16 -4.03 16.50 3.10
CA GLU A 16 -3.24 16.74 1.89
C GLU A 16 -1.80 16.26 2.04
N GLU A 17 -1.22 16.43 3.21
CA GLU A 17 0.14 15.97 3.47
C GLU A 17 0.28 14.46 3.34
N GLU A 18 -0.64 13.71 3.94
CA GLU A 18 -0.62 12.24 3.85
C GLU A 18 -0.79 11.80 2.40
N LYS A 19 -1.72 12.42 1.69
CA LYS A 19 -1.96 12.12 0.28
C LYS A 19 -0.73 12.35 -0.56
N GLN A 20 -0.05 13.49 -0.37
CA GLN A 20 1.15 13.82 -1.12
C GLN A 20 2.30 12.86 -0.81
N ASN A 21 2.42 12.43 0.43
CA ASN A 21 3.44 11.46 0.80
C ASN A 21 3.24 10.11 0.11
N ILE A 22 1.99 9.66 0.02
CA ILE A 22 1.67 8.42 -0.68
C ILE A 22 1.98 8.55 -2.16
N ILE A 23 1.57 9.64 -2.78
CA ILE A 23 1.81 9.88 -4.21
C ILE A 23 3.31 9.94 -4.49
N LYS A 24 4.07 10.60 -3.63
CA LYS A 24 5.52 10.71 -3.79
C LYS A 24 6.18 9.33 -3.77
N ARG A 25 5.77 8.47 -2.84
CA ARG A 25 6.30 7.11 -2.78
C ARG A 25 5.91 6.30 -4.00
N LEU A 26 4.69 6.45 -4.49
CA LEU A 26 4.25 5.78 -5.70
C LEU A 26 5.02 6.25 -6.92
N ASN A 27 5.35 7.53 -6.98
CA ASN A 27 6.16 8.07 -8.08
C ASN A 27 7.55 7.44 -8.10
N VAL A 28 8.15 7.23 -6.94
CA VAL A 28 9.45 6.55 -6.85
C VAL A 28 9.35 5.12 -7.35
N ILE A 29 8.32 4.40 -6.92
CA ILE A 29 8.11 3.02 -7.35
C ILE A 29 7.84 2.95 -8.86
N GLU A 30 7.06 3.88 -9.37
CA GLU A 30 6.80 3.97 -10.81
C GLU A 30 8.11 4.13 -11.59
N GLY A 31 9.01 4.99 -11.10
CA GLY A 31 10.32 5.16 -11.71
C GLY A 31 11.15 3.89 -11.67
N GLN A 32 11.08 3.14 -10.57
CA GLN A 32 11.76 1.85 -10.47
C GLN A 32 11.26 0.86 -11.52
N ILE A 33 9.96 0.83 -11.73
CA ILE A 33 9.36 -0.07 -12.72
C ILE A 33 9.81 0.32 -14.12
N ARG A 34 9.85 1.60 -14.43
CA ARG A 34 10.36 2.06 -15.72
C ARG A 34 11.82 1.67 -15.92
N GLY A 35 12.62 1.76 -14.87
CA GLY A 35 14.01 1.32 -14.89
C GLY A 35 14.14 -0.17 -15.18
N ILE A 36 13.25 -0.97 -14.59
CA ILE A 36 13.25 -2.41 -14.84
C ILE A 36 12.89 -2.72 -16.29
N LYS A 37 11.92 -2.01 -16.84
CA LYS A 37 11.58 -2.16 -18.25
C LYS A 37 12.77 -1.86 -19.16
N GLN A 38 13.52 -0.83 -18.83
CA GLN A 38 14.71 -0.48 -19.58
C GLN A 38 15.77 -1.57 -19.49
N MET A 39 15.92 -2.16 -18.32
CA MET A 39 16.87 -3.27 -18.14
C MET A 39 16.51 -4.46 -19.01
N VAL A 40 15.21 -4.76 -19.13
CA VAL A 40 14.75 -5.84 -20.00
C VAL A 40 15.04 -5.51 -21.46
N GLU A 41 14.77 -4.27 -21.87
CA GLU A 41 15.02 -3.84 -23.24
C GLU A 41 16.50 -3.88 -23.58
N ASP A 42 17.37 -3.62 -22.61
CA ASP A 42 18.81 -3.60 -22.80
C ASP A 42 19.46 -4.97 -22.58
N ASP A 43 18.65 -6.00 -22.42
CA ASP A 43 19.13 -7.37 -22.21
C ASP A 43 20.07 -7.50 -21.05
N ARG A 44 19.77 -6.77 -19.95
CA ARG A 44 20.57 -6.84 -18.74
C ARG A 44 20.49 -8.25 -18.13
N TYR A 45 21.46 -8.52 -17.27
CA TYR A 45 21.57 -9.80 -16.62
C TYR A 45 20.30 -10.13 -15.83
N CYS A 46 19.81 -11.37 -15.98
CA CYS A 46 18.54 -11.77 -15.37
C CYS A 46 18.53 -11.59 -13.85
N SER A 47 19.62 -11.94 -13.17
CA SER A 47 19.69 -11.80 -11.73
C SER A 47 19.60 -10.34 -11.28
N ASP A 48 20.15 -9.41 -12.05
CA ASP A 48 20.07 -7.99 -11.73
C ASP A 48 18.63 -7.50 -11.84
N ILE A 49 17.91 -7.97 -12.85
CA ILE A 49 16.50 -7.62 -13.04
C ILE A 49 15.66 -8.16 -11.88
N ILE A 50 15.91 -9.41 -11.46
CA ILE A 50 15.18 -10.01 -10.37
C ILE A 50 15.42 -9.28 -9.06
N ILE A 51 16.65 -8.83 -8.82
CA ILE A 51 16.96 -8.06 -7.62
C ILE A 51 16.16 -6.75 -7.61
N GLN A 52 16.07 -6.08 -8.75
CA GLN A 52 15.30 -4.84 -8.84
C GLN A 52 13.81 -5.08 -8.69
N LEU A 53 13.30 -6.19 -9.23
CA LEU A 53 11.90 -6.57 -9.01
C LEU A 53 11.63 -6.78 -7.53
N SER A 54 12.51 -7.48 -6.84
CA SER A 54 12.37 -7.72 -5.42
C SER A 54 12.33 -6.42 -4.63
N ALA A 55 13.20 -5.46 -4.98
CA ALA A 55 13.22 -4.16 -4.33
C ALA A 55 11.90 -3.42 -4.52
N SER A 56 11.33 -3.46 -5.72
CA SER A 56 10.04 -2.81 -5.99
C SER A 56 8.90 -3.49 -5.22
N MET A 57 8.93 -4.81 -5.12
CA MET A 57 7.96 -5.54 -4.33
C MET A 57 8.01 -5.14 -2.85
N HIS A 58 9.21 -5.01 -2.29
CA HIS A 58 9.38 -4.59 -0.91
C HIS A 58 8.87 -3.16 -0.70
N SER A 59 9.11 -2.28 -1.65
CA SER A 59 8.62 -0.91 -1.57
C SER A 59 7.10 -0.85 -1.57
N LEU A 60 6.45 -1.63 -2.44
CA LEU A 60 4.99 -1.69 -2.48
C LEU A 60 4.42 -2.28 -1.20
N LYS A 61 5.03 -3.34 -0.70
CA LYS A 61 4.60 -3.97 0.54
C LYS A 61 4.70 -3.00 1.72
N SER A 62 5.81 -2.28 1.80
CA SER A 62 6.01 -1.28 2.85
C SER A 62 4.95 -0.19 2.78
N LEU A 63 4.65 0.31 1.58
CA LEU A 63 3.62 1.31 1.41
C LEU A 63 2.25 0.78 1.84
N GLY A 64 1.92 -0.45 1.41
CA GLY A 64 0.66 -1.08 1.79
C GLY A 64 0.51 -1.23 3.29
N ASN A 65 1.58 -1.67 3.96
CA ASN A 65 1.56 -1.84 5.42
C ASN A 65 1.38 -0.49 6.12
N ASN A 66 2.01 0.57 5.63
CA ASN A 66 1.85 1.89 6.21
C ASN A 66 0.43 2.41 6.05
N MET A 67 -0.17 2.20 4.88
CA MET A 67 -1.55 2.61 4.65
C MET A 67 -2.51 1.82 5.55
N LEU A 68 -2.27 0.53 5.69
CA LEU A 68 -3.09 -0.30 6.57
C LEU A 68 -2.97 0.15 8.02
N LYS A 69 -1.76 0.45 8.46
CA LYS A 69 -1.52 0.94 9.81
C LYS A 69 -2.29 2.22 10.09
N ASN A 70 -2.27 3.16 9.15
CA ASN A 70 -3.02 4.40 9.29
C ASN A 70 -4.52 4.15 9.30
N HIS A 71 -4.98 3.22 8.48
CA HIS A 71 -6.38 2.83 8.45
C HIS A 71 -6.83 2.27 9.80
N MET A 72 -6.00 1.42 10.41
CA MET A 72 -6.29 0.86 11.72
C MET A 72 -6.37 1.94 12.79
N LYS A 73 -5.50 2.94 12.74
CA LYS A 73 -5.50 4.02 13.73
C LYS A 73 -6.72 4.92 13.63
N THR A 74 -7.26 5.09 12.44
CA THR A 74 -8.37 6.01 12.23
C THR A 74 -9.71 5.29 12.14
N CYS A 75 -9.87 4.47 11.12
CA CYS A 75 -11.16 3.87 10.78
C CYS A 75 -11.52 2.71 11.72
N MET A 76 -10.56 1.84 12.01
CA MET A 76 -10.82 0.68 12.84
C MET A 76 -11.16 1.07 14.27
N VAL A 77 -10.43 2.03 14.83
CA VAL A 77 -10.68 2.48 16.20
C VAL A 77 -12.10 3.01 16.33
N ASP A 78 -12.55 3.82 15.38
CA ASP A 78 -13.90 4.35 15.39
C ASP A 78 -14.96 3.24 15.34
N ASN A 79 -14.73 2.23 14.51
CA ASN A 79 -15.68 1.14 14.37
C ASN A 79 -15.72 0.24 15.61
N VAL A 80 -14.59 0.01 16.24
CA VAL A 80 -14.55 -0.77 17.48
C VAL A 80 -15.30 -0.04 18.58
N LYS A 81 -15.14 1.28 18.68
CA LYS A 81 -15.87 2.08 19.66
C LYS A 81 -17.36 2.06 19.45
N ASN A 82 -17.80 1.79 18.22
CA ASN A 82 -19.20 1.73 17.87
C ASN A 82 -19.71 0.29 17.78
N ASP A 83 -19.03 -0.64 18.43
CA ASP A 83 -19.38 -2.06 18.49
C ASP A 83 -19.45 -2.76 17.13
N LYS A 84 -18.69 -2.28 16.16
CA LYS A 84 -18.61 -2.92 14.85
C LYS A 84 -17.38 -3.82 14.79
N LEU A 85 -17.42 -4.88 15.57
CA LEU A 85 -16.26 -5.74 15.79
C LEU A 85 -15.90 -6.61 14.60
N ASP A 86 -16.79 -6.76 13.63
CA ASP A 86 -16.50 -7.51 12.40
C ASP A 86 -15.39 -6.89 11.57
N ILE A 87 -15.08 -5.61 11.80
CA ILE A 87 -13.99 -4.95 11.12
C ILE A 87 -12.63 -5.57 11.46
N ILE A 88 -12.54 -6.20 12.61
CA ILE A 88 -11.29 -6.85 13.02
C ILE A 88 -10.95 -7.99 12.07
N ASP A 89 -11.94 -8.79 11.69
CA ASP A 89 -11.74 -9.87 10.73
C ASP A 89 -11.34 -9.35 9.36
N GLU A 90 -11.92 -8.23 8.94
CA GLU A 90 -11.55 -7.61 7.66
C GLU A 90 -10.11 -7.14 7.67
N VAL A 91 -9.66 -6.54 8.78
CA VAL A 91 -8.27 -6.09 8.91
C VAL A 91 -7.30 -7.28 8.85
N ILE A 92 -7.63 -8.36 9.53
CA ILE A 92 -6.82 -9.57 9.50
C ILE A 92 -6.69 -10.09 8.07
N THR A 93 -7.79 -10.11 7.33
CA THR A 93 -7.78 -10.54 5.92
C THR A 93 -6.87 -9.65 5.08
N LEU A 94 -6.92 -8.32 5.29
CA LEU A 94 -6.06 -7.40 4.56
C LEU A 94 -4.59 -7.62 4.88
N VAL A 95 -4.27 -7.84 6.14
CA VAL A 95 -2.88 -8.11 6.54
C VAL A 95 -2.37 -9.36 5.82
N GLU A 96 -3.17 -10.40 5.78
CA GLU A 96 -2.80 -11.63 5.09
C GLU A 96 -2.55 -11.40 3.60
N LYS A 97 -3.40 -10.61 2.96
CA LYS A 97 -3.25 -10.31 1.53
C LYS A 97 -1.97 -9.54 1.23
N ILE A 98 -1.62 -8.58 2.08
CA ILE A 98 -0.43 -7.77 1.86
C ILE A 98 0.85 -8.57 2.08
N ASN A 99 0.84 -9.46 3.05
CA ASN A 99 2.04 -10.20 3.46
C ASN A 99 2.15 -11.60 2.87
N LYS A 100 1.27 -11.93 1.95
CA LYS A 100 1.22 -13.24 1.33
C LYS A 100 2.37 -13.50 0.34
#